data_4aae55fc0bd845d92ae05ee18ef1c26f
#
_entry.id   4aae55fc0bd845d92ae05ee18ef1c26f
#
_cell.length_a   1.000
_cell.length_b   1.000
_cell.length_c   1.000
_cell.angle_alpha   90.00
_cell.angle_beta   90.00
_cell.angle_gamma   90.00
#
_symmetry.space_group_name_H-M   'P 1'
#
loop_
_entity.id
_entity.type
_entity.pdbx_description
1 polymer ?
#
loop_
_entity_poly.entity_id
_entity_poly.type
_entity_poly.pdbx_seq_one_letter_code
_entity_poly.pdbx_strand_id
1 'polypeptide(L)'
;MDQATKKALQIYAAKIRLGIVDSTNSAKSGHPGGSLSSADVFAYLYGKEMRVDPKNPKWADRDRFVLSKGHCAPGLYSALAYKGFFPPEDLTTLRHIGSYLQGHPNMNTVPGVDMSTGSLGQGISAACGMAKGAKFLGKDDIRVYTLLGDGEIEEGQVWEAMMFANQYHLDNLCVIIDWNGLQIDGLCKDVMCAEPIDEKVKAFGFDVVTVDGNDFDQLESAFDAFHKSTKPFCILMKTVKGKGVSFMAVSYTHL
;
A
#
# COMPACT_ATOMS: atom_id res chain seq x y z
N MET A 1 8.89 18.48 5.01
CA MET A 1 9.42 18.59 3.62
C MET A 1 9.32 20.01 3.09
N ASP A 2 10.00 20.32 1.95
CA ASP A 2 9.83 21.62 1.31
C ASP A 2 8.46 21.75 0.61
N GLN A 3 8.02 23.00 0.41
CA GLN A 3 6.70 23.32 -0.15
C GLN A 3 6.52 22.82 -1.60
N ALA A 4 7.59 22.83 -2.40
CA ALA A 4 7.52 22.40 -3.79
C ALA A 4 7.30 20.89 -3.89
N THR A 5 8.06 20.12 -3.11
CA THR A 5 7.92 18.66 -2.98
C THR A 5 6.53 18.29 -2.46
N LYS A 6 6.06 18.96 -1.39
CA LYS A 6 4.71 18.73 -0.85
C LYS A 6 3.65 18.97 -1.91
N LYS A 7 3.75 20.06 -2.66
CA LYS A 7 2.80 20.38 -3.75
C LYS A 7 2.84 19.35 -4.87
N ALA A 8 4.01 18.88 -5.25
CA ALA A 8 4.16 17.84 -6.27
C ALA A 8 3.47 16.52 -5.84
N LEU A 9 3.66 16.10 -4.58
CA LEU A 9 3.00 14.92 -4.01
C LEU A 9 1.47 15.08 -3.94
N GLN A 10 0.97 16.26 -3.54
CA GLN A 10 -0.46 16.55 -3.55
C GLN A 10 -1.07 16.45 -4.96
N ILE A 11 -0.38 16.98 -5.97
CA ILE A 11 -0.82 16.87 -7.37
C ILE A 11 -0.80 15.40 -7.82
N TYR A 12 0.23 14.66 -7.44
CA TYR A 12 0.33 13.23 -7.77
C TYR A 12 -0.79 12.42 -7.11
N ALA A 13 -1.06 12.64 -5.82
CA ALA A 13 -2.18 12.00 -5.13
C ALA A 13 -3.54 12.35 -5.76
N ALA A 14 -3.73 13.59 -6.22
CA ALA A 14 -4.94 13.98 -6.93
C ALA A 14 -5.08 13.23 -8.26
N LYS A 15 -4.00 13.08 -9.05
CA LYS A 15 -3.99 12.27 -10.28
C LYS A 15 -4.32 10.81 -9.98
N ILE A 16 -3.73 10.22 -8.93
CA ILE A 16 -4.04 8.85 -8.50
C ILE A 16 -5.53 8.71 -8.21
N ARG A 17 -6.14 9.65 -7.49
CA ARG A 17 -7.59 9.65 -7.20
C ARG A 17 -8.44 9.72 -8.47
N LEU A 18 -8.06 10.56 -9.44
CA LEU A 18 -8.74 10.60 -10.74
C LEU A 18 -8.66 9.25 -11.45
N GLY A 19 -7.47 8.65 -11.53
CA GLY A 19 -7.29 7.34 -12.16
C GLY A 19 -8.09 6.23 -11.47
N ILE A 20 -8.22 6.27 -10.14
CA ILE A 20 -9.07 5.33 -9.39
C ILE A 20 -10.54 5.47 -9.81
N VAL A 21 -11.05 6.70 -9.86
CA VAL A 21 -12.45 6.97 -10.22
C VAL A 21 -12.71 6.59 -11.67
N ASP A 22 -11.83 7.00 -12.59
CA ASP A 22 -11.97 6.71 -14.03
C ASP A 22 -11.93 5.21 -14.30
N SER A 23 -10.98 4.49 -13.72
CA SER A 23 -10.83 3.05 -13.94
C SER A 23 -12.01 2.26 -13.37
N THR A 24 -12.44 2.55 -12.14
CA THR A 24 -13.57 1.85 -11.51
C THR A 24 -14.91 2.22 -12.17
N ASN A 25 -15.06 3.47 -12.63
CA ASN A 25 -16.23 3.88 -13.39
C ASN A 25 -16.29 3.19 -14.77
N SER A 26 -15.19 3.08 -15.49
CA SER A 26 -15.13 2.36 -16.76
C SER A 26 -15.46 0.87 -16.58
N ALA A 27 -14.87 0.25 -15.58
CA ALA A 27 -15.10 -1.16 -15.27
C ALA A 27 -16.50 -1.46 -14.71
N LYS A 28 -17.24 -0.45 -14.23
CA LYS A 28 -18.50 -0.61 -13.45
C LYS A 28 -18.32 -1.58 -12.28
N SER A 29 -17.10 -1.72 -11.80
CA SER A 29 -16.71 -2.70 -10.78
C SER A 29 -15.36 -2.31 -10.17
N GLY A 30 -15.14 -2.66 -8.92
CA GLY A 30 -13.86 -2.44 -8.24
C GLY A 30 -14.03 -1.99 -6.80
N HIS A 31 -12.92 -1.63 -6.18
CA HIS A 31 -12.87 -1.19 -4.79
C HIS A 31 -12.30 0.24 -4.69
N PRO A 32 -13.10 1.27 -5.00
CA PRO A 32 -12.61 2.66 -4.98
C PRO A 32 -12.27 3.13 -3.56
N GLY A 33 -13.05 2.75 -2.55
CA GLY A 33 -12.93 3.29 -1.20
C GLY A 33 -11.55 3.09 -0.57
N GLY A 34 -11.07 1.84 -0.50
CA GLY A 34 -9.76 1.50 0.04
C GLY A 34 -8.59 1.92 -0.88
N SER A 35 -8.86 2.11 -2.18
CA SER A 35 -7.88 2.69 -3.11
C SER A 35 -7.71 4.18 -2.85
N LEU A 36 -8.81 4.92 -2.63
CA LEU A 36 -8.83 6.36 -2.37
C LEU A 36 -8.20 6.71 -1.01
N SER A 37 -8.43 5.91 0.05
CA SER A 37 -7.79 6.11 1.36
C SER A 37 -6.27 6.01 1.27
N SER A 38 -5.76 5.21 0.33
CA SER A 38 -4.33 4.94 0.16
C SER A 38 -3.64 5.84 -0.87
N ALA A 39 -4.35 6.77 -1.51
CA ALA A 39 -3.80 7.58 -2.61
C ALA A 39 -2.59 8.43 -2.18
N ASP A 40 -2.59 8.96 -0.96
CA ASP A 40 -1.50 9.79 -0.45
C ASP A 40 -0.24 8.97 -0.17
N VAL A 41 -0.38 7.78 0.44
CA VAL A 41 0.78 6.90 0.66
C VAL A 41 1.33 6.35 -0.65
N PHE A 42 0.49 6.02 -1.64
CA PHE A 42 0.98 5.67 -2.98
C PHE A 42 1.76 6.82 -3.61
N ALA A 43 1.25 8.05 -3.50
CA ALA A 43 1.95 9.23 -4.02
C ALA A 43 3.29 9.43 -3.31
N TYR A 44 3.35 9.22 -1.99
CA TYR A 44 4.59 9.34 -1.23
C TYR A 44 5.60 8.25 -1.63
N LEU A 45 5.19 6.98 -1.65
CA LEU A 45 6.04 5.85 -2.00
C LEU A 45 6.65 6.01 -3.40
N TYR A 46 5.82 6.18 -4.42
CA TYR A 46 6.30 6.27 -5.81
C TYR A 46 6.81 7.65 -6.20
N GLY A 47 6.42 8.70 -5.48
CA GLY A 47 6.85 10.08 -5.76
C GLY A 47 8.18 10.45 -5.13
N LYS A 48 8.48 9.91 -3.95
CA LYS A 48 9.62 10.33 -3.14
C LYS A 48 10.42 9.17 -2.53
N GLU A 49 9.76 8.18 -1.95
CA GLU A 49 10.39 7.22 -1.05
C GLU A 49 11.15 6.12 -1.78
N MET A 50 10.48 5.44 -2.70
CA MET A 50 11.00 4.23 -3.32
C MET A 50 11.98 4.50 -4.45
N ARG A 51 13.06 3.75 -4.50
CA ARG A 51 13.99 3.68 -5.64
C ARG A 51 13.40 2.76 -6.70
N VAL A 52 12.71 3.33 -7.67
CA VAL A 52 12.12 2.63 -8.81
C VAL A 52 12.39 3.38 -10.11
N ASP A 53 12.52 2.64 -11.21
CA ASP A 53 12.71 3.21 -12.55
C ASP A 53 11.62 2.69 -13.49
N PRO A 54 10.68 3.55 -13.94
CA PRO A 54 9.67 3.15 -14.92
C PRO A 54 10.22 2.63 -16.24
N LYS A 55 11.43 3.10 -16.64
CA LYS A 55 12.09 2.65 -17.87
C LYS A 55 12.78 1.29 -17.71
N ASN A 56 13.04 0.88 -16.48
CA ASN A 56 13.59 -0.42 -16.13
C ASN A 56 12.79 -1.07 -14.98
N PRO A 57 11.54 -1.46 -15.20
CA PRO A 57 10.66 -1.97 -14.14
C PRO A 57 11.15 -3.26 -13.50
N LYS A 58 12.11 -3.95 -14.13
CA LYS A 58 12.76 -5.17 -13.62
C LYS A 58 14.15 -4.93 -13.04
N TRP A 59 14.52 -3.66 -12.79
CA TRP A 59 15.79 -3.35 -12.15
C TRP A 59 15.98 -4.17 -10.86
N ALA A 60 17.08 -4.93 -10.80
CA ALA A 60 17.28 -5.92 -9.74
C ALA A 60 17.44 -5.31 -8.35
N ASP A 61 18.05 -4.11 -8.28
CA ASP A 61 18.37 -3.43 -7.00
C ASP A 61 17.35 -2.35 -6.61
N ARG A 62 16.17 -2.34 -7.26
CA ARG A 62 15.06 -1.46 -6.87
C ARG A 62 14.45 -1.89 -5.54
N ASP A 63 13.80 -0.98 -4.85
CA ASP A 63 12.93 -1.30 -3.75
C ASP A 63 11.70 -2.10 -4.23
N ARG A 64 11.00 -2.77 -3.33
CA ARG A 64 9.84 -3.62 -3.62
C ARG A 64 8.60 -3.12 -2.91
N PHE A 65 7.48 -3.18 -3.60
CA PHE A 65 6.18 -2.88 -3.01
C PHE A 65 5.19 -4.03 -3.21
N VAL A 66 4.61 -4.51 -2.12
CA VAL A 66 3.56 -5.53 -2.13
C VAL A 66 2.25 -4.92 -1.66
N LEU A 67 1.27 -4.81 -2.56
CA LEU A 67 -0.08 -4.43 -2.19
C LEU A 67 -0.80 -5.64 -1.59
N SER A 68 -0.69 -5.86 -0.27
CA SER A 68 -1.29 -7.00 0.41
C SER A 68 -2.82 -6.98 0.32
N LYS A 69 -3.45 -5.82 0.54
CA LYS A 69 -4.86 -5.58 0.23
C LYS A 69 -5.09 -5.47 -1.29
N GLY A 70 -4.91 -6.57 -2.00
CA GLY A 70 -4.87 -6.61 -3.46
C GLY A 70 -6.11 -6.07 -4.17
N HIS A 71 -7.26 -6.03 -3.49
CA HIS A 71 -8.48 -5.41 -4.00
C HIS A 71 -8.33 -3.91 -4.30
N CYS A 72 -7.35 -3.23 -3.67
CA CYS A 72 -7.00 -1.82 -3.95
C CYS A 72 -6.10 -1.64 -5.19
N ALA A 73 -6.09 -2.63 -6.11
CA ALA A 73 -5.38 -2.55 -7.40
C ALA A 73 -5.62 -1.26 -8.19
N PRO A 74 -6.85 -0.66 -8.24
CA PRO A 74 -7.05 0.62 -8.93
C PRO A 74 -6.13 1.73 -8.42
N GLY A 75 -5.84 1.78 -7.12
CA GLY A 75 -4.91 2.74 -6.52
C GLY A 75 -3.47 2.51 -6.96
N LEU A 76 -3.00 1.25 -6.88
CA LEU A 76 -1.66 0.90 -7.32
C LEU A 76 -1.48 1.13 -8.82
N TYR A 77 -2.43 0.72 -9.66
CA TYR A 77 -2.34 0.93 -11.11
C TYR A 77 -2.31 2.41 -11.46
N SER A 78 -3.12 3.23 -10.80
CA SER A 78 -3.08 4.69 -10.99
C SER A 78 -1.73 5.27 -10.61
N ALA A 79 -1.14 4.84 -9.48
CA ALA A 79 0.20 5.26 -9.09
C ALA A 79 1.25 4.85 -10.14
N LEU A 80 1.24 3.61 -10.59
CA LEU A 80 2.19 3.11 -11.60
C LEU A 80 2.04 3.84 -12.93
N ALA A 81 0.81 4.03 -13.42
CA ALA A 81 0.53 4.74 -14.68
C ALA A 81 1.04 6.18 -14.64
N TYR A 82 0.68 6.95 -13.62
CA TYR A 82 1.13 8.35 -13.52
C TYR A 82 2.61 8.49 -13.12
N LYS A 83 3.26 7.42 -12.61
CA LYS A 83 4.72 7.36 -12.49
C LYS A 83 5.40 7.10 -13.83
N GLY A 84 4.67 6.54 -14.83
CA GLY A 84 5.16 6.30 -16.19
C GLY A 84 5.56 4.85 -16.47
N PHE A 85 5.08 3.87 -15.70
CA PHE A 85 5.30 2.44 -15.97
C PHE A 85 4.50 1.96 -17.18
N PHE A 86 3.33 2.56 -17.42
CA PHE A 86 2.48 2.32 -18.59
C PHE A 86 1.58 3.54 -18.84
N PRO A 87 0.93 3.64 -20.01
CA PRO A 87 0.09 4.79 -20.35
C PRO A 87 -1.10 4.96 -19.40
N PRO A 88 -1.39 6.17 -18.86
CA PRO A 88 -2.56 6.42 -18.02
C PRO A 88 -3.90 6.09 -18.69
N GLU A 89 -3.97 6.17 -20.01
CA GLU A 89 -5.16 5.84 -20.82
C GLU A 89 -5.60 4.39 -20.62
N ASP A 90 -4.66 3.47 -20.35
CA ASP A 90 -4.94 2.05 -20.13
C ASP A 90 -5.77 1.80 -18.86
N LEU A 91 -5.78 2.75 -17.91
CA LEU A 91 -6.57 2.64 -16.68
C LEU A 91 -8.06 2.39 -16.97
N THR A 92 -8.58 2.92 -18.07
CA THR A 92 -9.98 2.71 -18.49
C THR A 92 -10.26 1.29 -18.97
N THR A 93 -9.23 0.44 -19.15
CA THR A 93 -9.38 -0.97 -19.51
C THR A 93 -9.45 -1.90 -18.31
N LEU A 94 -9.44 -1.38 -17.08
CA LEU A 94 -9.50 -2.18 -15.85
C LEU A 94 -10.61 -3.24 -15.92
N ARG A 95 -10.25 -4.51 -15.63
CA ARG A 95 -11.16 -5.65 -15.62
C ARG A 95 -11.86 -5.97 -16.96
N HIS A 96 -11.55 -5.28 -18.04
CA HIS A 96 -12.09 -5.64 -19.36
C HIS A 96 -11.42 -6.93 -19.87
N ILE A 97 -12.17 -7.70 -20.67
CA ILE A 97 -11.65 -8.92 -21.30
C ILE A 97 -10.45 -8.53 -22.19
N GLY A 98 -9.34 -9.24 -22.02
CA GLY A 98 -8.09 -8.99 -22.76
C GLY A 98 -7.21 -7.89 -22.17
N SER A 99 -7.66 -7.12 -21.17
CA SER A 99 -6.80 -6.16 -20.48
C SER A 99 -5.79 -6.86 -19.57
N TYR A 100 -4.59 -6.30 -19.49
CA TYR A 100 -3.59 -6.74 -18.52
C TYR A 100 -3.86 -6.18 -17.10
N LEU A 101 -4.72 -5.15 -16.98
CA LEU A 101 -5.12 -4.54 -15.71
C LEU A 101 -6.28 -5.34 -15.10
N GLN A 102 -5.92 -6.40 -14.41
CA GLN A 102 -6.87 -7.29 -13.74
C GLN A 102 -7.43 -6.68 -12.46
N GLY A 103 -8.49 -7.26 -11.89
CA GLY A 103 -9.12 -6.80 -10.65
C GLY A 103 -8.22 -6.84 -9.41
N HIS A 104 -7.15 -7.63 -9.47
CA HIS A 104 -6.08 -7.73 -8.46
C HIS A 104 -4.71 -7.65 -9.15
N PRO A 105 -3.66 -7.20 -8.45
CA PRO A 105 -2.34 -7.07 -9.07
C PRO A 105 -1.81 -8.39 -9.63
N ASN A 106 -1.23 -8.32 -10.83
CA ASN A 106 -0.58 -9.45 -11.46
C ASN A 106 0.84 -9.07 -11.90
N MET A 107 1.84 -9.65 -11.21
CA MET A 107 3.26 -9.37 -11.44
C MET A 107 3.79 -9.82 -12.81
N ASN A 108 3.07 -10.74 -13.46
CA ASN A 108 3.48 -11.27 -14.76
C ASN A 108 3.04 -10.40 -15.94
N THR A 109 2.03 -9.55 -15.74
CA THR A 109 1.42 -8.77 -16.83
C THR A 109 1.51 -7.27 -16.64
N VAL A 110 1.56 -6.76 -15.39
CA VAL A 110 1.54 -5.33 -15.12
C VAL A 110 2.95 -4.82 -14.77
N PRO A 111 3.54 -3.93 -15.60
CA PRO A 111 4.84 -3.34 -15.30
C PRO A 111 4.84 -2.61 -13.95
N GLY A 112 5.85 -2.87 -13.13
CA GLY A 112 5.99 -2.24 -11.81
C GLY A 112 5.24 -2.94 -10.66
N VAL A 113 4.47 -3.99 -10.93
CA VAL A 113 3.89 -4.85 -9.90
C VAL A 113 4.90 -5.91 -9.47
N ASP A 114 5.26 -5.94 -8.19
CA ASP A 114 6.27 -6.85 -7.65
C ASP A 114 5.70 -8.20 -7.21
N MET A 115 4.40 -8.27 -6.85
CA MET A 115 3.75 -9.49 -6.39
C MET A 115 2.28 -9.53 -6.81
N SER A 116 1.84 -10.69 -7.30
CA SER A 116 0.41 -10.97 -7.49
C SER A 116 -0.25 -11.19 -6.13
N THR A 117 -1.31 -10.45 -5.83
CA THR A 117 -2.02 -10.51 -4.56
C THR A 117 -3.53 -10.53 -4.77
N GLY A 118 -4.29 -10.69 -3.68
CA GLY A 118 -5.76 -10.74 -3.73
C GLY A 118 -6.35 -11.57 -2.60
N SER A 119 -5.68 -12.64 -2.19
CA SER A 119 -5.99 -13.37 -0.96
C SER A 119 -5.43 -12.58 0.22
N LEU A 120 -6.31 -12.01 1.05
CA LEU A 120 -5.93 -11.18 2.18
C LEU A 120 -5.01 -11.93 3.16
N GLY A 121 -4.09 -11.22 3.78
CA GLY A 121 -3.11 -11.77 4.71
C GLY A 121 -1.89 -12.44 4.06
N GLN A 122 -1.93 -12.76 2.74
CA GLN A 122 -0.83 -13.47 2.08
C GLN A 122 0.29 -12.54 1.59
N GLY A 123 -0.04 -11.30 1.24
CA GLY A 123 0.93 -10.36 0.67
C GLY A 123 2.08 -10.02 1.63
N ILE A 124 1.80 -9.87 2.91
CA ILE A 124 2.84 -9.60 3.92
C ILE A 124 3.87 -10.74 4.01
N SER A 125 3.44 -11.99 3.87
CA SER A 125 4.36 -13.15 3.86
C SER A 125 5.30 -13.09 2.67
N ALA A 126 4.79 -12.74 1.48
CA ALA A 126 5.63 -12.53 0.30
C ALA A 126 6.62 -11.36 0.51
N ALA A 127 6.18 -10.26 1.12
CA ALA A 127 7.04 -9.13 1.46
C ALA A 127 8.16 -9.53 2.44
N CYS A 128 7.86 -10.33 3.47
CA CYS A 128 8.85 -10.89 4.38
C CYS A 128 9.88 -11.77 3.63
N GLY A 129 9.41 -12.58 2.69
CA GLY A 129 10.29 -13.39 1.83
C GLY A 129 11.23 -12.54 0.98
N MET A 130 10.72 -11.45 0.38
CA MET A 130 11.53 -10.50 -0.40
C MET A 130 12.56 -9.78 0.48
N ALA A 131 12.17 -9.30 1.67
CA ALA A 131 13.06 -8.64 2.61
C ALA A 131 14.19 -9.58 3.10
N LYS A 132 13.82 -10.81 3.46
CA LYS A 132 14.79 -11.85 3.85
C LYS A 132 15.71 -12.22 2.69
N GLY A 133 15.16 -12.35 1.48
CA GLY A 133 15.94 -12.66 0.28
C GLY A 133 16.95 -11.57 -0.06
N ALA A 134 16.59 -10.29 0.07
CA ALA A 134 17.52 -9.18 -0.11
C ALA A 134 18.70 -9.27 0.86
N LYS A 135 18.43 -9.44 2.14
CA LYS A 135 19.49 -9.64 3.17
C LYS A 135 20.36 -10.86 2.89
N PHE A 136 19.75 -11.99 2.49
CA PHE A 136 20.49 -13.21 2.15
C PHE A 136 21.46 -13.01 0.98
N LEU A 137 21.10 -12.14 0.02
CA LEU A 137 21.92 -11.80 -1.14
C LEU A 137 22.92 -10.66 -0.86
N GLY A 138 23.02 -10.16 0.38
CA GLY A 138 23.89 -9.03 0.74
C GLY A 138 23.45 -7.69 0.11
N LYS A 139 22.14 -7.55 -0.19
CA LYS A 139 21.54 -6.33 -0.75
C LYS A 139 20.78 -5.56 0.33
N ASP A 140 21.49 -5.17 1.38
CA ASP A 140 20.92 -4.55 2.58
C ASP A 140 20.31 -3.16 2.34
N ASP A 141 20.61 -2.54 1.20
CA ASP A 141 20.05 -1.26 0.77
C ASP A 141 18.66 -1.37 0.13
N ILE A 142 18.21 -2.59 -0.24
CA ILE A 142 16.87 -2.82 -0.78
C ILE A 142 15.85 -2.81 0.37
N ARG A 143 14.86 -1.92 0.25
CA ARG A 143 13.73 -1.86 1.15
C ARG A 143 12.50 -2.51 0.54
N VAL A 144 11.69 -3.12 1.40
CA VAL A 144 10.44 -3.76 1.03
C VAL A 144 9.30 -3.11 1.81
N TYR A 145 8.30 -2.64 1.08
CA TYR A 145 7.10 -2.02 1.61
C TYR A 145 5.90 -2.91 1.34
N THR A 146 4.99 -3.01 2.31
CA THR A 146 3.73 -3.72 2.09
C THR A 146 2.57 -2.95 2.70
N LEU A 147 1.45 -2.87 1.98
CA LEU A 147 0.25 -2.15 2.41
C LEU A 147 -0.90 -3.12 2.66
N LEU A 148 -1.36 -3.13 3.91
CA LEU A 148 -2.47 -3.93 4.42
C LEU A 148 -3.69 -3.05 4.72
N GLY A 149 -4.86 -3.66 4.80
CA GLY A 149 -6.05 -3.05 5.40
C GLY A 149 -6.20 -3.43 6.87
N ASP A 150 -6.93 -2.62 7.62
CA ASP A 150 -7.24 -2.90 9.03
C ASP A 150 -8.14 -4.14 9.21
N GLY A 151 -9.08 -4.40 8.32
CA GLY A 151 -9.81 -5.66 8.28
C GLY A 151 -8.95 -6.85 7.82
N GLU A 152 -7.92 -6.62 7.00
CA GLU A 152 -7.00 -7.67 6.56
C GLU A 152 -6.16 -8.24 7.72
N ILE A 153 -5.81 -7.41 8.70
CA ILE A 153 -5.01 -7.89 9.85
C ILE A 153 -5.78 -8.81 10.81
N GLU A 154 -7.06 -9.06 10.56
CA GLU A 154 -7.83 -10.08 11.24
C GLU A 154 -7.41 -11.51 10.80
N GLU A 155 -6.74 -11.64 9.66
CA GLU A 155 -6.17 -12.90 9.18
C GLU A 155 -4.97 -13.35 10.04
N GLY A 156 -4.99 -14.61 10.51
CA GLY A 156 -3.91 -15.18 11.33
C GLY A 156 -2.55 -15.15 10.65
N GLN A 157 -2.53 -15.31 9.32
CA GLN A 157 -1.32 -15.28 8.50
C GLN A 157 -0.52 -13.97 8.66
N VAL A 158 -1.18 -12.84 8.90
CA VAL A 158 -0.51 -11.54 9.14
C VAL A 158 0.39 -11.62 10.37
N TRP A 159 -0.11 -12.19 11.46
CA TRP A 159 0.63 -12.33 12.71
C TRP A 159 1.75 -13.37 12.63
N GLU A 160 1.54 -14.46 11.89
CA GLU A 160 2.60 -15.42 11.57
C GLU A 160 3.75 -14.75 10.79
N ALA A 161 3.43 -13.93 9.79
CA ALA A 161 4.42 -13.17 9.03
C ALA A 161 5.17 -12.16 9.90
N MET A 162 4.48 -11.49 10.85
CA MET A 162 5.12 -10.58 11.79
C MET A 162 6.08 -11.29 12.74
N MET A 163 5.73 -12.48 13.24
CA MET A 163 6.68 -13.31 14.02
C MET A 163 7.92 -13.66 13.21
N PHE A 164 7.76 -14.04 11.94
CA PHE A 164 8.87 -14.32 11.03
C PHE A 164 9.75 -13.07 10.84
N ALA A 165 9.14 -11.91 10.57
CA ALA A 165 9.89 -10.68 10.35
C ALA A 165 10.75 -10.29 11.56
N ASN A 166 10.21 -10.41 12.77
CA ASN A 166 10.95 -10.16 14.00
C ASN A 166 12.06 -11.18 14.22
N GLN A 167 11.77 -12.47 14.05
CA GLN A 167 12.76 -13.55 14.23
C GLN A 167 13.98 -13.38 13.33
N TYR A 168 13.77 -12.89 12.10
CA TYR A 168 14.85 -12.71 11.13
C TYR A 168 15.37 -11.26 11.04
N HIS A 169 14.99 -10.40 11.98
CA HIS A 169 15.44 -9.00 12.07
C HIS A 169 15.34 -8.26 10.74
N LEU A 170 14.15 -8.29 10.13
CA LEU A 170 13.89 -7.66 8.83
C LEU A 170 13.72 -6.15 8.97
N ASP A 171 14.78 -5.43 9.34
CA ASP A 171 14.82 -3.97 9.48
C ASP A 171 14.69 -3.23 8.13
N ASN A 172 14.76 -3.96 7.02
CA ASN A 172 14.49 -3.48 5.68
C ASN A 172 13.01 -3.67 5.25
N LEU A 173 12.12 -4.12 6.15
CA LEU A 173 10.69 -4.30 5.91
C LEU A 173 9.89 -3.19 6.60
N CYS A 174 9.09 -2.45 5.82
CA CYS A 174 8.10 -1.51 6.30
C CYS A 174 6.68 -2.04 6.01
N VAL A 175 5.96 -2.40 7.07
CA VAL A 175 4.54 -2.75 7.02
C VAL A 175 3.72 -1.48 7.20
N ILE A 176 2.79 -1.21 6.29
CA ILE A 176 1.91 -0.05 6.33
C ILE A 176 0.48 -0.59 6.50
N ILE A 177 -0.24 -0.13 7.50
CA ILE A 177 -1.63 -0.51 7.74
C ILE A 177 -2.54 0.68 7.49
N ASP A 178 -3.42 0.56 6.51
CA ASP A 178 -4.48 1.53 6.22
C ASP A 178 -5.61 1.35 7.24
N TRP A 179 -5.52 2.09 8.35
CA TRP A 179 -6.49 2.07 9.44
C TRP A 179 -7.59 3.07 9.16
N ASN A 180 -8.53 2.67 8.29
CA ASN A 180 -9.68 3.49 7.91
C ASN A 180 -10.96 3.15 8.71
N GLY A 181 -10.93 2.11 9.55
CA GLY A 181 -11.99 1.70 10.45
C GLY A 181 -13.16 0.97 9.79
N LEU A 182 -13.08 0.68 8.48
CA LEU A 182 -14.18 0.12 7.68
C LEU A 182 -13.76 -1.12 6.90
N GLN A 183 -14.56 -2.17 7.00
CA GLN A 183 -14.50 -3.34 6.12
C GLN A 183 -15.85 -3.54 5.40
N ILE A 184 -15.97 -4.54 4.52
CA ILE A 184 -17.14 -4.71 3.63
C ILE A 184 -18.47 -4.55 4.37
N ASP A 185 -18.62 -5.22 5.51
CA ASP A 185 -19.91 -5.36 6.20
C ASP A 185 -20.15 -4.29 7.27
N GLY A 186 -19.21 -3.37 7.50
CA GLY A 186 -19.40 -2.31 8.48
C GLY A 186 -18.13 -1.77 9.12
N LEU A 187 -18.27 -1.25 10.32
CA LEU A 187 -17.12 -0.79 11.11
C LEU A 187 -16.30 -1.99 11.58
N CYS A 188 -14.97 -1.95 11.43
CA CYS A 188 -14.08 -3.02 11.88
C CYS A 188 -14.32 -3.39 13.36
N LYS A 189 -14.55 -2.40 14.22
CA LYS A 189 -14.84 -2.61 15.65
C LYS A 189 -16.12 -3.41 15.93
N ASP A 190 -17.08 -3.41 14.99
CA ASP A 190 -18.37 -4.08 15.15
C ASP A 190 -18.40 -5.45 14.44
N VAL A 191 -17.52 -5.67 13.46
CA VAL A 191 -17.40 -6.94 12.73
C VAL A 191 -16.41 -7.86 13.43
N MET A 192 -15.14 -7.45 13.50
CA MET A 192 -14.07 -8.15 14.23
C MET A 192 -13.02 -7.12 14.66
N CYS A 193 -12.94 -6.82 15.96
CA CYS A 193 -12.08 -5.75 16.45
C CYS A 193 -10.63 -6.21 16.57
N ALA A 194 -9.77 -5.68 15.69
CA ALA A 194 -8.33 -5.91 15.78
C ALA A 194 -7.61 -4.99 16.80
N GLU A 195 -8.29 -3.99 17.35
CA GLU A 195 -7.69 -3.04 18.30
C GLU A 195 -7.36 -3.70 19.68
N PRO A 196 -6.36 -3.22 20.43
CA PRO A 196 -5.45 -2.15 20.05
C PRO A 196 -4.36 -2.65 19.08
N ILE A 197 -4.31 -2.07 17.87
CA ILE A 197 -3.43 -2.55 16.79
C ILE A 197 -1.97 -2.28 17.11
N ASP A 198 -1.65 -1.07 17.57
CA ASP A 198 -0.28 -0.63 17.85
C ASP A 198 0.38 -1.46 18.96
N GLU A 199 -0.36 -1.78 20.04
CA GLU A 199 0.16 -2.60 21.13
C GLU A 199 0.43 -4.04 20.67
N LYS A 200 -0.47 -4.60 19.88
CA LYS A 200 -0.31 -5.94 19.31
C LYS A 200 0.92 -6.00 18.41
N VAL A 201 1.06 -5.07 17.47
CA VAL A 201 2.21 -5.03 16.55
C VAL A 201 3.53 -4.82 17.31
N LYS A 202 3.55 -3.95 18.33
CA LYS A 202 4.71 -3.79 19.22
C LYS A 202 5.07 -5.09 19.95
N ALA A 203 4.05 -5.85 20.41
CA ALA A 203 4.26 -7.14 21.07
C ALA A 203 4.90 -8.19 20.14
N PHE A 204 4.69 -8.06 18.82
CA PHE A 204 5.37 -8.86 17.80
C PHE A 204 6.78 -8.36 17.45
N GLY A 205 7.31 -7.37 18.18
CA GLY A 205 8.70 -6.92 18.06
C GLY A 205 8.98 -5.86 17.02
N PHE A 206 7.95 -5.19 16.49
CA PHE A 206 8.07 -4.08 15.55
C PHE A 206 8.27 -2.75 16.26
N ASP A 207 9.00 -1.84 15.63
CA ASP A 207 8.86 -0.43 15.92
C ASP A 207 7.60 0.11 15.22
N VAL A 208 6.80 0.92 15.91
CA VAL A 208 5.47 1.33 15.43
C VAL A 208 5.29 2.83 15.58
N VAL A 209 4.79 3.48 14.54
CA VAL A 209 4.32 4.86 14.57
C VAL A 209 2.88 4.94 14.06
N THR A 210 2.08 5.85 14.65
CA THR A 210 0.73 6.14 14.20
C THR A 210 0.67 7.56 13.66
N VAL A 211 0.17 7.73 12.44
CA VAL A 211 0.13 9.01 11.74
C VAL A 211 -1.21 9.26 11.05
N ASP A 212 -1.52 10.52 10.74
CA ASP A 212 -2.54 10.83 9.74
C ASP A 212 -1.99 10.48 8.36
N GLY A 213 -2.53 9.43 7.73
CA GLY A 213 -2.11 8.94 6.41
C GLY A 213 -2.45 9.89 5.26
N ASN A 214 -3.21 10.96 5.52
CA ASN A 214 -3.52 12.00 4.55
C ASN A 214 -2.67 13.27 4.73
N ASP A 215 -1.69 13.27 5.65
CA ASP A 215 -0.75 14.35 5.89
C ASP A 215 0.66 13.95 5.45
N PHE A 216 1.17 14.60 4.39
CA PHE A 216 2.49 14.30 3.84
C PHE A 216 3.66 14.61 4.79
N ASP A 217 3.53 15.58 5.70
CA ASP A 217 4.61 15.87 6.68
C ASP A 217 4.66 14.77 7.74
N GLN A 218 3.52 14.21 8.14
CA GLN A 218 3.47 13.07 9.04
C GLN A 218 3.96 11.79 8.36
N LEU A 219 3.61 11.56 7.09
CA LEU A 219 4.17 10.45 6.31
C LEU A 219 5.70 10.56 6.23
N GLU A 220 6.25 11.74 5.89
CA GLU A 220 7.71 11.94 5.87
C GLU A 220 8.34 11.57 7.21
N SER A 221 7.78 12.07 8.32
CA SER A 221 8.31 11.76 9.65
C SER A 221 8.26 10.26 9.96
N ALA A 222 7.24 9.55 9.50
CA ALA A 222 7.11 8.10 9.69
C ALA A 222 8.16 7.32 8.88
N PHE A 223 8.40 7.68 7.63
CA PHE A 223 9.43 7.03 6.82
C PHE A 223 10.84 7.40 7.29
N ASP A 224 11.07 8.63 7.77
CA ASP A 224 12.32 9.00 8.43
C ASP A 224 12.59 8.17 9.71
N ALA A 225 11.54 7.82 10.45
CA ALA A 225 11.66 6.93 11.60
C ALA A 225 11.97 5.49 11.15
N PHE A 226 11.34 4.99 10.08
CA PHE A 226 11.67 3.69 9.49
C PHE A 226 13.15 3.60 9.11
N HIS A 227 13.69 4.63 8.45
CA HIS A 227 15.11 4.64 8.05
C HIS A 227 16.11 4.60 9.21
N LYS A 228 15.68 4.96 10.42
CA LYS A 228 16.50 4.94 11.65
C LYS A 228 16.29 3.69 12.49
N SER A 229 15.24 2.92 12.20
CA SER A 229 14.93 1.70 12.95
C SER A 229 15.91 0.57 12.61
N THR A 230 16.17 -0.26 13.58
CA THR A 230 16.96 -1.50 13.45
C THR A 230 16.09 -2.74 13.62
N LYS A 231 14.77 -2.54 13.55
CA LYS A 231 13.75 -3.58 13.68
C LYS A 231 12.82 -3.53 12.47
N PRO A 232 12.03 -4.59 12.22
CA PRO A 232 10.88 -4.48 11.34
C PRO A 232 10.00 -3.30 11.78
N PHE A 233 9.46 -2.55 10.84
CA PHE A 233 8.78 -1.29 11.12
C PHE A 233 7.32 -1.33 10.67
N CYS A 234 6.44 -0.70 11.45
CA CYS A 234 5.05 -0.57 11.10
C CYS A 234 4.57 0.88 11.16
N ILE A 235 3.95 1.33 10.09
CA ILE A 235 3.25 2.62 10.02
C ILE A 235 1.75 2.35 10.07
N LEU A 236 1.09 2.76 11.16
CA LEU A 236 -0.37 2.77 11.25
C LEU A 236 -0.90 4.10 10.73
N MET A 237 -1.53 4.07 9.57
CA MET A 237 -2.10 5.26 8.94
C MET A 237 -3.57 5.40 9.27
N LYS A 238 -3.94 6.37 10.10
CA LYS A 238 -5.34 6.79 10.22
C LYS A 238 -5.73 7.49 8.92
N THR A 239 -6.73 6.96 8.23
CA THR A 239 -7.18 7.46 6.94
C THR A 239 -8.70 7.57 6.88
N VAL A 240 -9.19 8.15 5.78
CA VAL A 240 -10.63 8.21 5.50
C VAL A 240 -10.91 7.39 4.26
N LYS A 241 -11.66 6.28 4.40
CA LYS A 241 -12.10 5.46 3.27
C LYS A 241 -12.91 6.32 2.29
N GLY A 242 -12.58 6.27 1.00
CA GLY A 242 -13.21 7.13 0.01
C GLY A 242 -12.70 8.58 -0.04
N LYS A 243 -11.57 8.91 0.60
CA LYS A 243 -10.99 10.26 0.67
C LYS A 243 -10.90 10.94 -0.69
N GLY A 244 -11.48 12.14 -0.78
CA GLY A 244 -11.47 12.98 -1.99
C GLY A 244 -12.74 12.85 -2.84
N VAL A 245 -13.64 11.90 -2.53
CA VAL A 245 -14.97 11.79 -3.15
C VAL A 245 -16.00 11.95 -2.04
N SER A 246 -16.68 13.11 -2.00
CA SER A 246 -17.48 13.56 -0.85
C SER A 246 -18.56 12.56 -0.41
N PHE A 247 -19.26 11.94 -1.36
CA PHE A 247 -20.32 10.98 -1.05
C PHE A 247 -19.78 9.61 -0.64
N MET A 248 -18.53 9.25 -1.00
CA MET A 248 -17.88 7.99 -0.57
C MET A 248 -17.22 8.14 0.79
N ALA A 249 -16.75 9.33 1.14
CA ALA A 249 -16.03 9.58 2.39
C ALA A 249 -16.92 9.60 3.65
N VAL A 250 -18.23 9.49 3.52
CA VAL A 250 -19.20 9.59 4.63
C VAL A 250 -20.04 8.34 4.83
N SER A 251 -19.93 7.33 3.97
CA SER A 251 -20.79 6.15 4.04
C SER A 251 -20.10 4.90 3.50
N TYR A 252 -20.11 3.84 4.29
CA TYR A 252 -19.67 2.51 3.85
C TYR A 252 -20.62 1.87 2.81
N THR A 253 -21.87 2.33 2.73
CA THR A 253 -22.87 1.79 1.81
C THR A 253 -22.63 2.16 0.34
N HIS A 254 -21.71 3.09 0.08
CA HIS A 254 -21.35 3.54 -1.27
C HIS A 254 -19.96 3.07 -1.71
N LEU A 255 -19.35 2.16 -0.98
CA LEU A 255 -17.99 1.65 -1.18
C LEU A 255 -18.00 0.23 -1.72
#